data_140b03d731509df657a74a378c6eb76c
#
_entry.id   140b03d731509df657a74a378c6eb76c
#
_cell.length_a   1.000
_cell.length_b   1.000
_cell.length_c   1.000
_cell.angle_alpha   90.00
_cell.angle_beta   90.00
_cell.angle_gamma   90.00
#
_symmetry.space_group_name_H-M   'P 1'
#
loop_
_entity.id
_entity.type
_entity.pdbx_description
1 polymer ?
#
loop_
_entity_poly.entity_id
_entity_poly.type
_entity_poly.pdbx_seq_one_letter_code
_entity_poly.pdbx_strand_id
1 'polypeptide(L)'
;MKAKKKAWIVIIVLAVIGFCVGFYFGYKGEKDKQEQTNTQTRTQEKEIRAQGEMKDGELVDYTKNNMLELGKYKGRTVTVTPTETEVYQAILLEAEDWKKKVADGERVEKGDWISLDYEGYVDDQPSDDLSESGAVIQVGAGNLFNEAFERGLMGLKLGETYNLNVTFAEDDADPDVAGKTITFSVEVNAKFNDAYAKKMSKNKYPNVKAYYEYAKAKEEKENREGIGDTVWEDLLKECNVKKYPAGSRKQAYKDQKRSYQVFAKVSGQSYEEFIGALGQTDEDIQSSADDQVKARMTAKTIAIKEGLTLSDADYEHFLLAFLEPEEEEDKTLKAMEKRYLEEQSCYPRDCLLYTSDAA
;
A
#
# COMPACT_ATOMS: atom_id res chain seq x y z
N MET A 1 15.80 10.82 1.01
CA MET A 1 16.08 9.39 1.28
C MET A 1 15.09 8.71 2.22
N LYS A 2 14.56 9.37 3.25
CA LYS A 2 13.57 8.75 4.18
C LYS A 2 12.16 8.58 3.60
N ALA A 3 11.69 9.48 2.73
CA ALA A 3 10.36 9.40 2.11
C ALA A 3 10.26 8.29 1.05
N LYS A 4 11.30 8.09 0.22
CA LYS A 4 11.36 6.95 -0.73
C LYS A 4 11.27 5.59 -0.01
N LYS A 5 11.85 5.48 1.21
CA LYS A 5 11.73 4.26 2.02
C LYS A 5 10.30 4.00 2.51
N LYS A 6 9.53 5.05 2.87
CA LYS A 6 8.15 4.87 3.36
C LYS A 6 7.16 4.48 2.24
N ALA A 7 7.25 5.09 1.07
CA ALA A 7 6.43 4.72 -0.08
C ALA A 7 6.72 3.28 -0.57
N TRP A 8 8.01 2.89 -0.59
CA TRP A 8 8.40 1.51 -0.90
C TRP A 8 7.93 0.49 0.15
N ILE A 9 7.89 0.85 1.42
CA ILE A 9 7.40 -0.02 2.50
C ILE A 9 5.91 -0.28 2.37
N VAL A 10 5.10 0.74 2.02
CA VAL A 10 3.67 0.57 1.76
C VAL A 10 3.43 -0.30 0.52
N ILE A 11 4.18 -0.09 -0.56
CA ILE A 11 4.11 -0.92 -1.77
C ILE A 11 4.60 -2.35 -1.49
N ILE A 12 5.59 -2.55 -0.63
CA ILE A 12 6.08 -3.89 -0.26
C ILE A 12 5.09 -4.59 0.67
N VAL A 13 4.42 -3.91 1.58
CA VAL A 13 3.38 -4.50 2.44
C VAL A 13 2.15 -4.87 1.61
N LEU A 14 1.73 -4.05 0.66
CA LEU A 14 0.68 -4.38 -0.30
C LEU A 14 1.16 -5.44 -1.32
N ALA A 15 2.44 -5.43 -1.73
CA ALA A 15 3.02 -6.48 -2.57
C ALA A 15 3.21 -7.80 -1.83
N VAL A 16 3.48 -7.80 -0.52
CA VAL A 16 3.55 -9.03 0.30
C VAL A 16 2.15 -9.65 0.42
N ILE A 17 1.10 -8.85 0.51
CA ILE A 17 -0.29 -9.33 0.44
C ILE A 17 -0.66 -9.79 -0.99
N GLY A 18 -0.23 -9.09 -2.05
CA GLY A 18 -0.47 -9.44 -3.46
C GLY A 18 0.54 -10.44 -4.05
N PHE A 19 1.77 -10.54 -3.50
CA PHE A 19 2.82 -11.46 -3.98
C PHE A 19 2.62 -12.92 -3.53
N CYS A 20 1.79 -13.13 -2.51
CA CYS A 20 1.36 -14.48 -2.12
C CYS A 20 0.65 -15.23 -3.26
N VAL A 21 0.03 -14.50 -4.19
CA VAL A 21 -0.70 -15.07 -5.33
C VAL A 21 0.22 -15.41 -6.52
N GLY A 22 1.33 -14.68 -6.73
CA GLY A 22 2.17 -14.81 -7.93
C GLY A 22 3.29 -15.86 -7.88
N PHE A 23 3.68 -16.34 -6.69
CA PHE A 23 4.87 -17.19 -6.54
C PHE A 23 4.60 -18.72 -6.49
N TYR A 24 3.34 -19.12 -6.60
CA TYR A 24 2.94 -20.54 -6.47
C TYR A 24 3.43 -21.47 -7.59
N PHE A 25 3.77 -20.95 -8.74
CA PHE A 25 4.12 -21.78 -9.91
C PHE A 25 5.51 -22.43 -9.90
N GLY A 26 6.35 -22.18 -8.90
CA GLY A 26 7.72 -22.68 -8.81
C GLY A 26 7.98 -23.87 -7.87
N TYR A 27 7.03 -24.29 -7.02
CA TYR A 27 7.34 -25.14 -5.86
C TYR A 27 6.75 -26.55 -5.89
N LYS A 28 7.02 -27.33 -6.93
CA LYS A 28 6.51 -28.71 -7.02
C LYS A 28 7.53 -29.83 -6.68
N GLY A 29 8.64 -29.55 -6.00
CA GLY A 29 9.79 -30.48 -5.95
C GLY A 29 10.30 -31.06 -4.62
N GLU A 30 9.87 -30.61 -3.43
CA GLU A 30 10.51 -31.02 -2.15
C GLU A 30 9.56 -31.52 -1.05
N LYS A 31 8.49 -32.21 -1.38
CA LYS A 31 7.46 -32.64 -0.41
C LYS A 31 7.87 -33.71 0.61
N ASP A 32 8.91 -34.50 0.40
CA ASP A 32 9.07 -35.79 1.11
C ASP A 32 9.94 -35.78 2.38
N LYS A 33 10.57 -34.67 2.75
CA LYS A 33 11.42 -34.59 3.97
C LYS A 33 10.85 -33.83 5.14
N GLN A 34 9.71 -33.21 5.02
CA GLN A 34 9.16 -32.25 6.00
C GLN A 34 8.10 -32.83 6.96
N GLU A 35 7.60 -34.05 6.76
CA GLU A 35 6.50 -34.61 7.58
C GLU A 35 6.86 -34.93 9.04
N GLN A 36 8.09 -35.32 9.35
CA GLN A 36 8.47 -35.71 10.70
C GLN A 36 8.71 -34.53 11.68
N THR A 37 9.22 -33.41 11.18
CA THR A 37 9.44 -32.21 12.01
C THR A 37 8.13 -31.48 12.32
N ASN A 38 7.17 -31.55 11.40
CA ASN A 38 5.85 -30.92 11.55
C ASN A 38 4.97 -31.53 12.66
N THR A 39 5.14 -32.82 12.98
CA THR A 39 4.27 -33.49 13.95
C THR A 39 4.56 -33.07 15.40
N GLN A 40 5.82 -32.84 15.77
CA GLN A 40 6.17 -32.38 17.13
C GLN A 40 5.80 -30.91 17.34
N THR A 41 6.00 -30.06 16.34
CA THR A 41 5.58 -28.64 16.38
C THR A 41 4.07 -28.52 16.48
N ARG A 42 3.30 -29.36 15.77
CA ARG A 42 1.82 -29.41 15.84
C ARG A 42 1.27 -29.82 17.19
N THR A 43 1.96 -30.71 17.92
CA THR A 43 1.49 -31.14 19.25
C THR A 43 1.68 -30.02 20.27
N GLN A 44 2.80 -29.29 20.22
CA GLN A 44 3.03 -28.11 21.06
C GLN A 44 2.09 -26.96 20.70
N GLU A 45 1.79 -26.73 19.42
CA GLU A 45 0.82 -25.74 18.96
C GLU A 45 -0.60 -26.05 19.44
N LYS A 46 -1.03 -27.32 19.43
CA LYS A 46 -2.32 -27.72 20.00
C LYS A 46 -2.42 -27.49 21.50
N GLU A 47 -1.37 -27.71 22.26
CA GLU A 47 -1.36 -27.48 23.72
C GLU A 47 -1.38 -25.98 24.06
N ILE A 48 -0.73 -25.14 23.29
CA ILE A 48 -0.76 -23.68 23.48
C ILE A 48 -2.15 -23.13 23.16
N ARG A 49 -2.81 -23.63 22.10
CA ARG A 49 -4.18 -23.26 21.70
C ARG A 49 -5.24 -23.60 22.75
N ALA A 50 -5.02 -24.64 23.57
CA ALA A 50 -5.94 -25.03 24.62
C ALA A 50 -5.97 -24.09 25.85
N GLN A 51 -5.04 -23.12 25.94
CA GLN A 51 -4.87 -22.27 27.12
C GLN A 51 -5.46 -20.85 27.05
N GLY A 52 -6.48 -20.61 26.22
CA GLY A 52 -7.22 -19.34 26.20
C GLY A 52 -6.95 -18.45 24.99
N GLU A 53 -6.53 -19.02 23.88
CA GLU A 53 -6.35 -18.34 22.59
C GLU A 53 -7.66 -17.88 21.97
N MET A 54 -7.55 -16.86 21.11
CA MET A 54 -8.62 -16.49 20.20
C MET A 54 -8.86 -17.64 19.23
N LYS A 55 -10.02 -18.28 19.32
CA LYS A 55 -10.37 -19.36 18.41
C LYS A 55 -10.84 -18.79 17.08
N ASP A 56 -10.45 -19.45 15.98
CA ASP A 56 -10.90 -19.09 14.64
C ASP A 56 -12.42 -19.17 14.51
N GLY A 57 -13.04 -18.12 13.99
CA GLY A 57 -14.49 -18.05 13.83
C GLY A 57 -15.30 -17.87 15.13
N GLU A 58 -14.70 -17.96 16.32
CA GLU A 58 -15.42 -17.69 17.58
C GLU A 58 -15.58 -16.18 17.76
N LEU A 59 -16.82 -15.71 17.79
CA LEU A 59 -17.13 -14.30 18.00
C LEU A 59 -17.11 -13.95 19.48
N VAL A 60 -16.40 -12.88 19.84
CA VAL A 60 -16.27 -12.38 21.22
C VAL A 60 -16.40 -10.87 21.23
N ASP A 61 -17.29 -10.35 22.09
CA ASP A 61 -17.38 -8.91 22.35
C ASP A 61 -16.35 -8.49 23.42
N TYR A 62 -15.19 -8.04 22.97
CA TYR A 62 -14.10 -7.63 23.84
C TYR A 62 -14.37 -6.32 24.60
N THR A 63 -15.41 -5.56 24.25
CA THR A 63 -15.79 -4.36 25.02
C THR A 63 -16.43 -4.73 26.35
N LYS A 64 -17.17 -5.82 26.43
CA LYS A 64 -17.82 -6.28 27.66
C LYS A 64 -16.84 -6.66 28.77
N ASN A 65 -15.65 -7.12 28.38
CA ASN A 65 -14.60 -7.52 29.31
C ASN A 65 -13.56 -6.41 29.57
N ASN A 66 -13.84 -5.19 29.11
CA ASN A 66 -12.93 -4.04 29.18
C ASN A 66 -11.53 -4.33 28.59
N MET A 67 -11.49 -5.14 27.53
CA MET A 67 -10.25 -5.48 26.84
C MET A 67 -10.01 -4.59 25.62
N LEU A 68 -11.09 -4.06 25.01
CA LEU A 68 -11.07 -3.20 23.83
C LEU A 68 -11.99 -2.00 24.03
N GLU A 69 -11.49 -0.81 23.74
CA GLU A 69 -12.30 0.37 23.46
C GLU A 69 -12.48 0.46 21.95
N LEU A 70 -13.73 0.34 21.51
CA LEU A 70 -14.06 0.36 20.09
C LEU A 70 -14.23 1.79 19.61
N GLY A 71 -13.55 2.15 18.51
CA GLY A 71 -13.72 3.41 17.82
C GLY A 71 -15.13 3.56 17.20
N LYS A 72 -15.41 4.73 16.69
CA LYS A 72 -16.71 5.00 16.02
C LYS A 72 -16.74 4.31 14.66
N TYR A 73 -17.35 3.13 14.57
CA TYR A 73 -17.43 2.36 13.32
C TYR A 73 -18.69 2.63 12.49
N LYS A 74 -19.75 3.26 13.04
CA LYS A 74 -20.98 3.60 12.32
C LYS A 74 -21.04 5.05 11.91
N GLY A 75 -21.67 5.32 10.77
CA GLY A 75 -21.94 6.68 10.29
C GLY A 75 -20.67 7.44 9.91
N ARG A 76 -19.66 6.75 9.39
CA ARG A 76 -18.48 7.35 8.79
C ARG A 76 -18.82 7.86 7.40
N THR A 77 -18.24 9.00 7.04
CA THR A 77 -18.32 9.55 5.69
C THR A 77 -16.90 9.57 5.13
N VAL A 78 -16.73 8.98 3.95
CA VAL A 78 -15.46 8.97 3.24
C VAL A 78 -15.67 9.60 1.86
N THR A 79 -14.75 10.48 1.48
CA THR A 79 -14.76 11.10 0.16
C THR A 79 -13.99 10.20 -0.80
N VAL A 80 -14.65 9.76 -1.87
CA VAL A 80 -14.04 8.92 -2.93
C VAL A 80 -13.65 9.73 -4.16
N THR A 81 -14.08 10.99 -4.23
CA THR A 81 -13.75 11.88 -5.35
C THR A 81 -12.31 12.34 -5.22
N PRO A 82 -11.43 11.99 -6.17
CA PRO A 82 -10.06 12.44 -6.16
C PRO A 82 -9.97 13.96 -6.39
N THR A 83 -8.95 14.57 -5.85
CA THR A 83 -8.57 15.96 -6.16
C THR A 83 -8.02 16.05 -7.58
N GLU A 84 -7.98 17.26 -8.12
CA GLU A 84 -7.39 17.49 -9.44
C GLU A 84 -5.93 17.06 -9.50
N THR A 85 -5.16 17.36 -8.46
CA THR A 85 -3.75 16.96 -8.34
C THR A 85 -3.58 15.44 -8.37
N GLU A 86 -4.37 14.70 -7.60
CA GLU A 86 -4.31 13.22 -7.58
C GLU A 86 -4.62 12.63 -8.96
N VAL A 87 -5.60 13.16 -9.68
CA VAL A 87 -5.91 12.70 -11.05
C VAL A 87 -4.73 12.96 -11.99
N TYR A 88 -4.11 14.15 -11.95
CA TYR A 88 -2.95 14.42 -12.80
C TYR A 88 -1.70 13.63 -12.38
N GLN A 89 -1.51 13.35 -11.09
CA GLN A 89 -0.46 12.43 -10.62
C GLN A 89 -0.62 11.05 -11.24
N ALA A 90 -1.82 10.48 -11.20
CA ALA A 90 -2.11 9.18 -11.80
C ALA A 90 -1.87 9.19 -13.33
N ILE A 91 -2.34 10.23 -14.03
CA ILE A 91 -2.13 10.39 -15.47
C ILE A 91 -0.62 10.48 -15.81
N LEU A 92 0.14 11.25 -15.04
CA LEU A 92 1.57 11.45 -15.28
C LEU A 92 2.39 10.22 -14.98
N LEU A 93 1.99 9.43 -13.97
CA LEU A 93 2.59 8.12 -13.71
C LEU A 93 2.38 7.15 -14.89
N GLU A 94 1.17 7.08 -15.44
CA GLU A 94 0.89 6.30 -16.65
C GLU A 94 1.70 6.83 -17.85
N ALA A 95 1.85 8.15 -17.98
CA ALA A 95 2.64 8.79 -19.06
C ALA A 95 4.13 8.48 -18.93
N GLU A 96 4.68 8.44 -17.71
CA GLU A 96 6.07 8.05 -17.46
C GLU A 96 6.33 6.59 -17.87
N ASP A 97 5.45 5.68 -17.46
CA ASP A 97 5.56 4.27 -17.86
C ASP A 97 5.39 4.05 -19.37
N TRP A 98 4.52 4.82 -19.99
CA TRP A 98 4.34 4.80 -21.43
C TRP A 98 5.60 5.36 -22.15
N LYS A 99 6.20 6.45 -21.65
CA LYS A 99 7.44 7.03 -22.16
C LYS A 99 8.58 6.03 -22.17
N LYS A 100 8.79 5.29 -21.08
CA LYS A 100 9.82 4.24 -20.99
C LYS A 100 9.74 3.22 -22.12
N LYS A 101 8.55 3.04 -22.72
CA LYS A 101 8.30 2.05 -23.78
C LYS A 101 8.37 2.63 -25.20
N VAL A 102 8.20 3.95 -25.39
CA VAL A 102 7.86 4.53 -26.69
C VAL A 102 8.61 5.82 -27.04
N ALA A 103 9.08 6.62 -26.08
CA ALA A 103 9.55 7.98 -26.34
C ALA A 103 11.05 8.17 -26.18
N ASP A 104 11.63 8.97 -27.10
CA ASP A 104 13.00 9.43 -27.02
C ASP A 104 13.05 10.94 -27.27
N GLY A 105 13.68 11.71 -26.34
CA GLY A 105 14.08 13.10 -26.57
C GLY A 105 12.97 14.15 -26.54
N GLU A 106 11.79 13.87 -26.00
CA GLU A 106 10.73 14.87 -25.90
C GLU A 106 11.08 15.99 -24.89
N ARG A 107 10.64 17.22 -25.19
CA ARG A 107 10.92 18.42 -24.42
C ARG A 107 9.66 18.99 -23.83
N VAL A 108 9.81 19.68 -22.70
CA VAL A 108 8.75 20.41 -22.02
C VAL A 108 8.32 21.62 -22.84
N GLU A 109 7.02 21.81 -23.01
CA GLU A 109 6.40 22.96 -23.69
C GLU A 109 5.43 23.69 -22.75
N LYS A 110 5.14 24.96 -23.09
CA LYS A 110 4.13 25.72 -22.34
C LYS A 110 2.76 25.05 -22.44
N GLY A 111 2.09 24.88 -21.29
CA GLY A 111 0.78 24.23 -21.19
C GLY A 111 0.83 22.73 -21.00
N ASP A 112 2.02 22.11 -21.05
CA ASP A 112 2.16 20.71 -20.66
C ASP A 112 1.86 20.57 -19.16
N TRP A 113 1.15 19.53 -18.78
CA TRP A 113 1.17 19.01 -17.43
C TRP A 113 2.42 18.17 -17.24
N ILE A 114 3.17 18.40 -16.17
CA ILE A 114 4.42 17.70 -15.90
C ILE A 114 4.49 17.18 -14.48
N SER A 115 5.22 16.09 -14.30
CA SER A 115 5.73 15.63 -13.01
C SER A 115 7.22 15.91 -12.96
N LEU A 116 7.69 16.54 -11.87
CA LEU A 116 9.10 16.89 -11.70
C LEU A 116 9.58 16.65 -10.28
N ASP A 117 10.87 16.30 -10.17
CA ASP A 117 11.62 16.36 -8.92
C ASP A 117 12.43 17.65 -8.93
N TYR A 118 12.48 18.37 -7.81
CA TYR A 118 13.35 19.51 -7.66
C TYR A 118 13.96 19.58 -6.26
N GLU A 119 15.18 20.12 -6.18
CA GLU A 119 15.90 20.36 -4.95
C GLU A 119 16.50 21.77 -5.01
N GLY A 120 16.08 22.66 -4.09
CA GLY A 120 16.55 24.03 -4.01
C GLY A 120 17.74 24.16 -3.08
N TYR A 121 18.69 25.02 -3.44
CA TYR A 121 19.91 25.29 -2.70
C TYR A 121 19.98 26.75 -2.31
N VAL A 122 19.94 27.04 -1.02
CA VAL A 122 20.17 28.36 -0.44
C VAL A 122 21.62 28.42 0.07
N ASP A 123 22.40 29.37 -0.43
CA ASP A 123 23.82 29.50 -0.06
C ASP A 123 24.60 28.17 -0.17
N ASP A 124 24.38 27.45 -1.28
CA ASP A 124 24.95 26.14 -1.58
C ASP A 124 24.55 24.99 -0.62
N GLN A 125 23.54 25.21 0.23
CA GLN A 125 23.00 24.18 1.10
C GLN A 125 21.60 23.77 0.63
N PRO A 126 21.30 22.45 0.61
CA PRO A 126 19.96 21.98 0.24
C PRO A 126 18.92 22.44 1.27
N SER A 127 17.75 22.86 0.78
CA SER A 127 16.62 23.28 1.58
C SER A 127 15.44 22.34 1.41
N ASP A 128 15.00 21.71 2.49
CA ASP A 128 13.83 20.81 2.48
C ASP A 128 12.55 21.56 2.08
N ASP A 129 12.43 22.83 2.45
CA ASP A 129 11.27 23.71 2.15
C ASP A 129 11.19 24.09 0.65
N LEU A 130 12.32 24.01 -0.06
CA LEU A 130 12.43 24.28 -1.50
C LEU A 130 12.67 23.02 -2.32
N SER A 131 12.30 21.84 -1.79
CA SER A 131 12.57 20.54 -2.43
C SER A 131 11.34 19.66 -2.38
N GLU A 132 10.98 19.06 -3.51
CA GLU A 132 9.85 18.13 -3.61
C GLU A 132 10.12 17.08 -4.68
N SER A 133 9.64 15.86 -4.47
CA SER A 133 9.69 14.79 -5.47
C SER A 133 8.29 14.47 -5.95
N GLY A 134 8.11 14.42 -7.28
CA GLY A 134 6.82 14.12 -7.91
C GLY A 134 5.83 15.30 -7.91
N ALA A 135 6.33 16.53 -7.80
CA ALA A 135 5.49 17.72 -7.92
C ALA A 135 4.75 17.76 -9.26
N VAL A 136 3.47 18.10 -9.22
CA VAL A 136 2.61 18.17 -10.42
C VAL A 136 2.21 19.61 -10.70
N ILE A 137 2.57 20.10 -11.89
CA ILE A 137 2.25 21.46 -12.33
C ILE A 137 1.82 21.50 -13.79
N GLN A 138 1.09 22.56 -14.16
CA GLN A 138 0.92 22.95 -15.56
C GLN A 138 1.90 24.08 -15.90
N VAL A 139 2.82 23.83 -16.83
CA VAL A 139 3.88 24.78 -17.19
C VAL A 139 3.32 26.07 -17.75
N GLY A 140 3.69 27.18 -17.13
CA GLY A 140 3.24 28.53 -17.49
C GLY A 140 1.90 28.94 -16.88
N ALA A 141 1.41 28.20 -15.88
CA ALA A 141 0.24 28.58 -15.07
C ALA A 141 0.59 29.49 -13.88
N GLY A 142 1.89 29.58 -13.52
CA GLY A 142 2.37 30.41 -12.41
C GLY A 142 2.09 29.83 -11.02
N ASN A 143 2.02 28.51 -10.93
CA ASN A 143 1.60 27.81 -9.70
C ASN A 143 2.77 27.31 -8.85
N LEU A 144 4.01 27.34 -9.34
CA LEU A 144 5.18 26.89 -8.60
C LEU A 144 6.26 27.97 -8.57
N PHE A 145 6.63 28.44 -7.39
CA PHE A 145 7.58 29.52 -7.11
C PHE A 145 7.24 30.81 -7.87
N ASN A 146 7.84 31.01 -9.05
CA ASN A 146 7.62 32.21 -9.85
C ASN A 146 7.74 31.90 -11.37
N GLU A 147 7.39 32.89 -12.23
CA GLU A 147 7.46 32.73 -13.68
C GLU A 147 8.87 32.43 -14.21
N ALA A 148 9.94 32.82 -13.50
CA ALA A 148 11.31 32.54 -13.92
C ALA A 148 11.62 31.04 -13.76
N PHE A 149 11.16 30.42 -12.69
CA PHE A 149 11.29 28.97 -12.50
C PHE A 149 10.57 28.22 -13.61
N GLU A 150 9.27 28.48 -13.82
CA GLU A 150 8.48 27.79 -14.84
C GLU A 150 8.99 28.03 -16.27
N ARG A 151 9.52 29.22 -16.58
CA ARG A 151 10.20 29.47 -17.87
C ARG A 151 11.46 28.64 -18.02
N GLY A 152 12.20 28.42 -16.93
CA GLY A 152 13.39 27.59 -16.92
C GLY A 152 13.12 26.12 -17.26
N LEU A 153 11.91 25.65 -16.99
CA LEU A 153 11.50 24.28 -17.32
C LEU A 153 11.26 24.06 -18.82
N MET A 154 10.91 25.14 -19.57
CA MET A 154 10.60 25.02 -21.00
C MET A 154 11.84 24.62 -21.81
N GLY A 155 11.68 23.62 -22.65
CA GLY A 155 12.73 23.06 -23.50
C GLY A 155 13.62 22.01 -22.83
N LEU A 156 13.46 21.75 -21.53
CA LEU A 156 14.16 20.67 -20.85
C LEU A 156 13.72 19.32 -21.42
N LYS A 157 14.66 18.39 -21.51
CA LYS A 157 14.35 17.01 -21.85
C LYS A 157 13.90 16.24 -20.63
N LEU A 158 12.99 15.31 -20.83
CA LEU A 158 12.51 14.45 -19.78
C LEU A 158 13.59 13.43 -19.36
N GLY A 159 13.73 13.23 -18.06
CA GLY A 159 14.66 12.27 -17.46
C GLY A 159 16.12 12.71 -17.45
N GLU A 160 16.39 13.98 -17.73
CA GLU A 160 17.70 14.60 -17.57
C GLU A 160 17.65 15.64 -16.44
N THR A 161 18.70 15.69 -15.60
CA THR A 161 18.82 16.66 -14.51
C THR A 161 19.42 17.97 -15.01
N TYR A 162 18.84 19.11 -14.62
CA TYR A 162 19.27 20.45 -14.98
C TYR A 162 19.38 21.34 -13.74
N ASN A 163 20.29 22.33 -13.78
CA ASN A 163 20.34 23.37 -12.77
C ASN A 163 19.71 24.67 -13.29
N LEU A 164 18.71 25.16 -12.59
CA LEU A 164 18.03 26.42 -12.85
C LEU A 164 18.39 27.44 -11.79
N ASN A 165 18.83 28.65 -12.21
CA ASN A 165 19.04 29.75 -11.30
C ASN A 165 17.82 30.67 -11.35
N VAL A 166 17.12 30.80 -10.23
CA VAL A 166 15.87 31.53 -10.12
C VAL A 166 16.06 32.67 -9.12
N THR A 167 15.86 33.91 -9.58
CA THR A 167 15.91 35.10 -8.71
C THR A 167 14.51 35.40 -8.20
N PHE A 168 14.38 35.49 -6.87
CA PHE A 168 13.17 35.91 -6.20
C PHE A 168 13.12 37.41 -6.03
N ALA A 169 11.92 37.99 -5.96
CA ALA A 169 11.73 39.40 -5.75
C ALA A 169 12.19 39.85 -4.34
N GLU A 170 12.62 41.09 -4.20
CA GLU A 170 13.01 41.64 -2.87
C GLU A 170 11.84 41.67 -1.89
N ASP A 171 10.62 41.78 -2.39
CA ASP A 171 9.36 41.78 -1.65
C ASP A 171 8.63 40.46 -1.66
N ASP A 172 9.35 39.36 -1.92
CA ASP A 172 8.78 38.01 -1.85
C ASP A 172 8.22 37.73 -0.46
N ALA A 173 7.10 37.01 -0.42
CA ALA A 173 6.41 36.73 0.85
C ALA A 173 7.22 35.79 1.77
N ASP A 174 8.12 35.01 1.21
CA ASP A 174 9.04 34.16 1.95
C ASP A 174 10.37 34.88 2.20
N PRO A 175 10.65 35.31 3.46
CA PRO A 175 11.85 36.06 3.79
C PRO A 175 13.14 35.24 3.58
N ASP A 176 13.07 33.90 3.51
CA ASP A 176 14.23 33.05 3.34
C ASP A 176 14.75 33.06 1.90
N VAL A 177 13.90 33.43 0.94
CA VAL A 177 14.25 33.53 -0.49
C VAL A 177 14.19 34.95 -1.05
N ALA A 178 13.56 35.91 -0.33
CA ALA A 178 13.39 37.28 -0.80
C ALA A 178 14.71 37.94 -1.22
N GLY A 179 14.78 38.45 -2.45
CA GLY A 179 15.95 39.08 -3.06
C GLY A 179 17.11 38.14 -3.40
N LYS A 180 16.98 36.82 -3.14
CA LYS A 180 18.03 35.85 -3.41
C LYS A 180 17.88 35.20 -4.80
N THR A 181 19.00 34.70 -5.28
CA THR A 181 19.04 33.78 -6.42
C THR A 181 19.25 32.36 -5.88
N ILE A 182 18.26 31.52 -6.08
CA ILE A 182 18.26 30.14 -5.64
C ILE A 182 18.61 29.24 -6.83
N THR A 183 19.50 28.30 -6.62
CA THR A 183 19.78 27.23 -7.60
C THR A 183 18.88 26.05 -7.32
N PHE A 184 18.12 25.62 -8.33
CA PHE A 184 17.31 24.42 -8.28
C PHE A 184 17.92 23.35 -9.17
N SER A 185 18.17 22.17 -8.62
CA SER A 185 18.39 20.96 -9.41
C SER A 185 17.06 20.37 -9.75
N VAL A 186 16.71 20.23 -11.03
CA VAL A 186 15.40 19.78 -11.49
C VAL A 186 15.51 18.61 -12.45
N GLU A 187 14.60 17.65 -12.34
CA GLU A 187 14.40 16.56 -13.30
C GLU A 187 12.91 16.45 -13.61
N VAL A 188 12.56 16.54 -14.92
CA VAL A 188 11.17 16.34 -15.35
C VAL A 188 10.97 14.88 -15.68
N ASN A 189 10.14 14.19 -14.90
CA ASN A 189 9.92 12.75 -14.99
C ASN A 189 8.96 12.39 -16.12
N ALA A 190 7.87 13.14 -16.26
CA ALA A 190 6.82 12.90 -17.27
C ALA A 190 6.18 14.19 -17.74
N LYS A 191 5.54 14.14 -18.92
CA LYS A 191 4.64 15.20 -19.40
C LYS A 191 3.35 14.61 -19.96
N PHE A 192 2.30 15.44 -19.96
CA PHE A 192 1.00 15.10 -20.52
C PHE A 192 0.37 16.30 -21.22
N ASN A 193 -0.10 16.09 -22.45
CA ASN A 193 -0.78 17.09 -23.26
C ASN A 193 -1.75 16.40 -24.26
N ASP A 194 -2.40 17.17 -25.14
CA ASP A 194 -3.37 16.62 -26.10
C ASP A 194 -2.78 15.55 -27.03
N ALA A 195 -1.51 15.70 -27.42
CA ALA A 195 -0.85 14.71 -28.26
C ALA A 195 -0.62 13.40 -27.50
N TYR A 196 -0.22 13.49 -26.21
CA TYR A 196 -0.07 12.34 -25.33
C TYR A 196 -1.42 11.66 -25.07
N ALA A 197 -2.47 12.44 -24.76
CA ALA A 197 -3.82 11.90 -24.55
C ALA A 197 -4.28 11.04 -25.74
N LYS A 198 -4.06 11.52 -26.97
CA LYS A 198 -4.35 10.75 -28.19
C LYS A 198 -3.50 9.49 -28.31
N LYS A 199 -2.18 9.62 -28.18
CA LYS A 199 -1.24 8.50 -28.38
C LYS A 199 -1.43 7.41 -27.33
N MET A 200 -1.47 7.75 -26.04
CA MET A 200 -1.65 6.81 -24.92
C MET A 200 -2.98 6.06 -25.01
N SER A 201 -4.05 6.76 -25.36
CA SER A 201 -5.40 6.17 -25.49
C SER A 201 -5.67 5.51 -26.83
N LYS A 202 -4.70 5.42 -27.74
CA LYS A 202 -4.89 4.93 -29.13
C LYS A 202 -6.02 5.69 -29.84
N ASN A 203 -6.04 7.01 -29.73
CA ASN A 203 -7.03 7.94 -30.25
C ASN A 203 -8.44 7.86 -29.62
N LYS A 204 -8.61 7.17 -28.49
CA LYS A 204 -9.90 7.11 -27.78
C LYS A 204 -10.25 8.47 -27.14
N TYR A 205 -9.26 9.15 -26.57
CA TYR A 205 -9.42 10.46 -25.95
C TYR A 205 -8.67 11.53 -26.72
N PRO A 206 -9.37 12.53 -27.29
CA PRO A 206 -8.77 13.47 -28.26
C PRO A 206 -7.94 14.58 -27.62
N ASN A 207 -8.04 14.81 -26.32
CA ASN A 207 -7.36 15.90 -25.61
C ASN A 207 -7.23 15.60 -24.11
N VAL A 208 -6.46 16.46 -23.41
CA VAL A 208 -6.25 16.40 -21.97
C VAL A 208 -7.56 16.32 -21.21
N LYS A 209 -8.54 17.17 -21.52
CA LYS A 209 -9.83 17.20 -20.81
C LYS A 209 -10.56 15.86 -20.88
N ALA A 210 -10.65 15.27 -22.06
CA ALA A 210 -11.36 13.98 -22.23
C ALA A 210 -10.63 12.83 -21.52
N TYR A 211 -9.30 12.87 -21.51
CA TYR A 211 -8.51 11.88 -20.76
C TYR A 211 -8.62 12.08 -19.25
N TYR A 212 -8.62 13.34 -18.80
CA TYR A 212 -8.81 13.67 -17.38
C TYR A 212 -10.13 13.14 -16.83
N GLU A 213 -11.25 13.34 -17.55
CA GLU A 213 -12.55 12.81 -17.11
C GLU A 213 -12.55 11.28 -17.04
N TYR A 214 -11.87 10.61 -17.94
CA TYR A 214 -11.69 9.16 -17.88
C TYR A 214 -10.85 8.75 -16.67
N ALA A 215 -9.69 9.38 -16.47
CA ALA A 215 -8.80 9.08 -15.34
C ALA A 215 -9.50 9.35 -14.01
N LYS A 216 -10.22 10.47 -13.90
CA LYS A 216 -11.00 10.81 -12.71
C LYS A 216 -12.05 9.74 -12.39
N ALA A 217 -12.79 9.27 -13.38
CA ALA A 217 -13.78 8.21 -13.18
C ALA A 217 -13.13 6.87 -12.80
N LYS A 218 -11.94 6.58 -13.31
CA LYS A 218 -11.13 5.41 -12.95
C LYS A 218 -10.68 5.51 -11.49
N GLU A 219 -10.08 6.62 -11.08
CA GLU A 219 -9.65 6.87 -9.70
C GLU A 219 -10.83 6.84 -8.71
N GLU A 220 -11.97 7.46 -9.05
CA GLU A 220 -13.18 7.38 -8.22
C GLU A 220 -13.67 5.94 -8.02
N LYS A 221 -13.56 5.11 -9.06
CA LYS A 221 -13.90 3.68 -8.97
C LYS A 221 -12.91 2.94 -8.07
N GLU A 222 -11.61 3.14 -8.27
CA GLU A 222 -10.56 2.50 -7.47
C GLU A 222 -10.65 2.93 -6.00
N ASN A 223 -10.87 4.22 -5.72
CA ASN A 223 -11.11 4.74 -4.38
C ASN A 223 -12.36 4.12 -3.74
N ARG A 224 -13.42 3.89 -4.51
CA ARG A 224 -14.64 3.23 -4.03
C ARG A 224 -14.43 1.76 -3.72
N GLU A 225 -13.64 1.07 -4.53
CA GLU A 225 -13.26 -0.33 -4.29
C GLU A 225 -12.35 -0.47 -3.06
N GLY A 226 -11.42 0.48 -2.84
CA GLY A 226 -10.52 0.52 -1.67
C GLY A 226 -11.10 1.17 -0.41
N ILE A 227 -12.33 1.68 -0.43
CA ILE A 227 -12.92 2.44 0.69
C ILE A 227 -13.01 1.60 1.98
N GLY A 228 -13.24 0.32 1.85
CA GLY A 228 -13.33 -0.62 2.97
C GLY A 228 -12.02 -0.63 3.77
N ASP A 229 -10.91 -0.74 3.10
CA ASP A 229 -9.58 -0.78 3.71
C ASP A 229 -9.26 0.54 4.42
N THR A 230 -9.51 1.68 3.77
CA THR A 230 -9.31 3.01 4.37
C THR A 230 -10.14 3.21 5.64
N VAL A 231 -11.43 2.85 5.57
CA VAL A 231 -12.33 2.95 6.72
C VAL A 231 -11.90 2.02 7.85
N TRP A 232 -11.41 0.82 7.50
CA TRP A 232 -10.93 -0.15 8.45
C TRP A 232 -9.65 0.32 9.17
N GLU A 233 -8.67 0.80 8.41
CA GLU A 233 -7.43 1.35 8.98
C GLU A 233 -7.70 2.53 9.92
N ASP A 234 -8.56 3.46 9.52
CA ASP A 234 -8.92 4.63 10.33
C ASP A 234 -9.69 4.21 11.59
N LEU A 235 -10.56 3.21 11.49
CA LEU A 235 -11.21 2.63 12.65
C LEU A 235 -10.20 2.01 13.62
N LEU A 236 -9.25 1.24 13.11
CA LEU A 236 -8.21 0.63 13.93
C LEU A 236 -7.36 1.65 14.67
N LYS A 237 -7.06 2.81 14.07
CA LYS A 237 -6.34 3.91 14.74
C LYS A 237 -7.12 4.44 15.96
N GLU A 238 -8.45 4.49 15.87
CA GLU A 238 -9.32 4.95 16.97
C GLU A 238 -9.57 3.88 18.06
N CYS A 239 -9.36 2.60 17.75
CA CYS A 239 -9.52 1.52 18.71
C CYS A 239 -8.34 1.48 19.67
N ASN A 240 -8.62 1.24 20.97
CA ASN A 240 -7.60 1.11 22.00
C ASN A 240 -7.71 -0.25 22.72
N VAL A 241 -6.65 -1.06 22.61
CA VAL A 241 -6.57 -2.35 23.32
C VAL A 241 -6.02 -2.12 24.72
N LYS A 242 -6.86 -2.33 25.74
CA LYS A 242 -6.47 -2.26 27.15
C LYS A 242 -5.83 -3.56 27.64
N LYS A 243 -6.26 -4.67 27.09
CA LYS A 243 -5.75 -6.00 27.46
C LYS A 243 -5.92 -6.97 26.30
N TYR A 244 -4.87 -7.65 25.93
CA TYR A 244 -4.91 -8.70 24.92
C TYR A 244 -5.41 -10.03 25.51
N PRO A 245 -6.11 -10.86 24.73
CA PRO A 245 -6.42 -12.25 25.10
C PRO A 245 -5.13 -13.03 25.42
N ALA A 246 -5.23 -13.96 26.39
CA ALA A 246 -4.06 -14.73 26.80
C ALA A 246 -3.44 -15.49 25.62
N GLY A 247 -2.12 -15.36 25.44
CA GLY A 247 -1.37 -16.05 24.41
C GLY A 247 -1.48 -15.47 22.99
N SER A 248 -2.50 -14.61 22.70
CA SER A 248 -2.79 -14.13 21.34
C SER A 248 -1.62 -13.39 20.68
N ARG A 249 -0.96 -12.48 21.40
CA ARG A 249 0.21 -11.74 20.89
C ARG A 249 1.37 -12.66 20.55
N LYS A 250 1.68 -13.60 21.45
CA LYS A 250 2.76 -14.57 21.25
C LYS A 250 2.49 -15.47 20.04
N GLN A 251 1.23 -15.86 19.85
CA GLN A 251 0.86 -16.70 18.72
C GLN A 251 0.93 -15.91 17.41
N ALA A 252 0.36 -14.71 17.34
CA ALA A 252 0.43 -13.85 16.17
C ALA A 252 1.88 -13.57 15.74
N TYR A 253 2.76 -13.23 16.70
CA TYR A 253 4.18 -13.05 16.41
C TYR A 253 4.84 -14.33 15.83
N LYS A 254 4.55 -15.50 16.40
CA LYS A 254 5.09 -16.76 15.88
C LYS A 254 4.61 -17.05 14.46
N ASP A 255 3.32 -16.81 14.20
CA ASP A 255 2.74 -17.06 12.89
C ASP A 255 3.35 -16.11 11.85
N GLN A 256 3.49 -14.84 12.18
CA GLN A 256 4.11 -13.86 11.30
C GLN A 256 5.60 -14.12 11.08
N LYS A 257 6.36 -14.41 12.15
CA LYS A 257 7.77 -14.80 12.04
C LYS A 257 7.94 -16.02 11.15
N ARG A 258 7.08 -17.03 11.27
CA ARG A 258 7.10 -18.22 10.41
C ARG A 258 6.89 -17.84 8.95
N SER A 259 5.96 -16.95 8.64
CA SER A 259 5.74 -16.46 7.28
C SER A 259 7.01 -15.83 6.70
N TYR A 260 7.65 -14.92 7.43
CA TYR A 260 8.93 -14.33 7.00
C TYR A 260 10.05 -15.37 6.84
N GLN A 261 10.11 -16.38 7.71
CA GLN A 261 11.08 -17.49 7.56
C GLN A 261 10.85 -18.30 6.29
N VAL A 262 9.60 -18.52 5.90
CA VAL A 262 9.27 -19.20 4.63
C VAL A 262 9.73 -18.35 3.44
N PHE A 263 9.44 -17.05 3.43
CA PHE A 263 9.90 -16.16 2.36
C PHE A 263 11.42 -16.03 2.29
N ALA A 264 12.09 -15.91 3.43
CA ALA A 264 13.55 -15.90 3.49
C ALA A 264 14.14 -17.16 2.85
N LYS A 265 13.60 -18.34 3.19
CA LYS A 265 14.05 -19.62 2.62
C LYS A 265 13.83 -19.69 1.12
N VAL A 266 12.68 -19.23 0.61
CA VAL A 266 12.39 -19.18 -0.85
C VAL A 266 13.36 -18.24 -1.56
N SER A 267 13.73 -17.11 -0.91
CA SER A 267 14.70 -16.14 -1.45
C SER A 267 16.16 -16.57 -1.27
N GLY A 268 16.43 -17.73 -0.66
CA GLY A 268 17.78 -18.22 -0.39
C GLY A 268 18.54 -17.42 0.68
N GLN A 269 17.83 -16.72 1.56
CA GLN A 269 18.37 -15.86 2.62
C GLN A 269 18.11 -16.45 4.01
N SER A 270 18.90 -16.02 5.01
CA SER A 270 18.51 -16.21 6.40
C SER A 270 17.32 -15.29 6.78
N TYR A 271 16.64 -15.60 7.87
CA TYR A 271 15.54 -14.76 8.36
C TYR A 271 16.02 -13.33 8.65
N GLU A 272 17.17 -13.21 9.31
CA GLU A 272 17.78 -11.92 9.70
C GLU A 272 18.17 -11.08 8.47
N GLU A 273 18.75 -11.70 7.45
CA GLU A 273 19.08 -11.02 6.19
C GLU A 273 17.81 -10.55 5.47
N PHE A 274 16.77 -11.39 5.45
CA PHE A 274 15.53 -11.08 4.77
C PHE A 274 14.79 -9.89 5.42
N ILE A 275 14.57 -9.92 6.74
CA ILE A 275 13.91 -8.81 7.43
C ILE A 275 14.75 -7.54 7.41
N GLY A 276 16.09 -7.67 7.52
CA GLY A 276 17.02 -6.55 7.40
C GLY A 276 16.98 -5.88 6.02
N ALA A 277 16.85 -6.67 4.93
CA ALA A 277 16.67 -6.14 3.59
C ALA A 277 15.35 -5.37 3.43
N LEU A 278 14.30 -5.75 4.18
CA LEU A 278 13.03 -5.02 4.27
C LEU A 278 13.10 -3.79 5.20
N GLY A 279 14.24 -3.57 5.88
CA GLY A 279 14.39 -2.50 6.86
C GLY A 279 13.59 -2.73 8.14
N GLN A 280 13.26 -3.98 8.45
CA GLN A 280 12.48 -4.37 9.62
C GLN A 280 13.34 -5.02 10.70
N THR A 281 12.86 -4.96 11.93
CA THR A 281 13.42 -5.63 13.10
C THR A 281 12.41 -6.63 13.67
N ASP A 282 12.85 -7.51 14.58
CA ASP A 282 11.93 -8.39 15.33
C ASP A 282 10.90 -7.60 16.17
N GLU A 283 11.24 -6.37 16.61
CA GLU A 283 10.32 -5.48 17.32
C GLU A 283 9.24 -4.94 16.39
N ASP A 284 9.57 -4.59 15.15
CA ASP A 284 8.59 -4.18 14.15
C ASP A 284 7.63 -5.33 13.81
N ILE A 285 8.14 -6.55 13.69
CA ILE A 285 7.32 -7.76 13.48
C ILE A 285 6.41 -8.03 14.68
N GLN A 286 6.90 -7.83 15.91
CA GLN A 286 6.06 -7.95 17.11
C GLN A 286 4.97 -6.88 17.14
N SER A 287 5.30 -5.64 16.77
CA SER A 287 4.31 -4.55 16.69
C SER A 287 3.23 -4.87 15.66
N SER A 288 3.62 -5.32 14.48
CA SER A 288 2.68 -5.73 13.42
C SER A 288 1.79 -6.91 13.86
N ALA A 289 2.35 -7.87 14.61
CA ALA A 289 1.57 -8.96 15.16
C ALA A 289 0.55 -8.48 16.22
N ASP A 290 0.91 -7.48 17.02
CA ASP A 290 0.01 -6.86 17.97
C ASP A 290 -1.16 -6.14 17.27
N ASP A 291 -0.87 -5.44 16.17
CA ASP A 291 -1.88 -4.78 15.32
C ASP A 291 -2.82 -5.81 14.67
N GLN A 292 -2.31 -6.96 14.27
CA GLN A 292 -3.13 -8.07 13.77
C GLN A 292 -4.10 -8.59 14.85
N VAL A 293 -3.63 -8.76 16.09
CA VAL A 293 -4.51 -9.16 17.19
C VAL A 293 -5.58 -8.09 17.46
N LYS A 294 -5.20 -6.80 17.44
CA LYS A 294 -6.12 -5.68 17.58
C LYS A 294 -7.20 -5.70 16.50
N ALA A 295 -6.82 -5.91 15.25
CA ALA A 295 -7.74 -6.01 14.12
C ALA A 295 -8.75 -7.16 14.32
N ARG A 296 -8.28 -8.35 14.69
CA ARG A 296 -9.13 -9.51 14.99
C ARG A 296 -10.09 -9.26 16.16
N MET A 297 -9.63 -8.63 17.24
CA MET A 297 -10.50 -8.25 18.37
C MET A 297 -11.59 -7.28 17.93
N THR A 298 -11.23 -6.29 17.11
CA THR A 298 -12.16 -5.28 16.58
C THR A 298 -13.21 -5.92 15.68
N ALA A 299 -12.80 -6.74 14.72
CA ALA A 299 -13.70 -7.44 13.79
C ALA A 299 -14.70 -8.34 14.53
N LYS A 300 -14.22 -9.19 15.43
CA LYS A 300 -15.08 -10.07 16.24
C LYS A 300 -16.09 -9.30 17.09
N THR A 301 -15.66 -8.18 17.68
CA THR A 301 -16.52 -7.30 18.47
C THR A 301 -17.62 -6.67 17.62
N ILE A 302 -17.27 -6.15 16.43
CA ILE A 302 -18.24 -5.56 15.50
C ILE A 302 -19.20 -6.64 15.01
N ALA A 303 -18.71 -7.79 14.59
CA ALA A 303 -19.53 -8.88 14.11
C ALA A 303 -20.65 -9.26 15.13
N ILE A 304 -20.30 -9.39 16.41
CA ILE A 304 -21.31 -9.63 17.45
C ILE A 304 -22.29 -8.46 17.57
N LYS A 305 -21.81 -7.22 17.59
CA LYS A 305 -22.66 -6.03 17.76
C LYS A 305 -23.63 -5.84 16.59
N GLU A 306 -23.24 -6.27 15.39
CA GLU A 306 -24.06 -6.18 14.18
C GLU A 306 -24.85 -7.47 13.91
N GLY A 307 -24.67 -8.52 14.71
CA GLY A 307 -25.35 -9.82 14.50
C GLY A 307 -24.87 -10.53 13.24
N LEU A 308 -23.64 -10.26 12.79
CA LEU A 308 -23.04 -10.94 11.65
C LEU A 308 -22.72 -12.39 12.03
N THR A 309 -22.99 -13.30 11.11
CA THR A 309 -22.66 -14.70 11.23
C THR A 309 -21.97 -15.15 9.94
N LEU A 310 -20.88 -15.85 10.08
CA LEU A 310 -20.25 -16.49 8.93
C LEU A 310 -20.92 -17.83 8.69
N SER A 311 -21.61 -17.98 7.55
CA SER A 311 -22.09 -19.28 7.13
C SER A 311 -20.94 -20.15 6.61
N ASP A 312 -21.09 -21.48 6.69
CA ASP A 312 -20.10 -22.37 6.10
C ASP A 312 -20.01 -22.22 4.57
N ALA A 313 -21.10 -21.79 3.93
CA ALA A 313 -21.14 -21.53 2.49
C ALA A 313 -20.31 -20.27 2.12
N ASP A 314 -20.43 -19.17 2.87
CA ASP A 314 -19.61 -17.97 2.64
C ASP A 314 -18.13 -18.26 2.86
N TYR A 315 -17.85 -19.06 3.89
CA TYR A 315 -16.49 -19.47 4.21
C TYR A 315 -15.87 -20.38 3.14
N GLU A 316 -16.64 -21.34 2.63
CA GLU A 316 -16.21 -22.20 1.53
C GLU A 316 -15.96 -21.40 0.25
N HIS A 317 -16.87 -20.47 -0.06
CA HIS A 317 -16.72 -19.57 -1.20
C HIS A 317 -15.47 -18.69 -1.09
N PHE A 318 -15.19 -18.13 0.08
CA PHE A 318 -13.97 -17.36 0.34
C PHE A 318 -12.70 -18.20 0.11
N LEU A 319 -12.64 -19.42 0.66
CA LEU A 319 -11.49 -20.28 0.48
C LEU A 319 -11.29 -20.70 -0.98
N LEU A 320 -12.37 -21.00 -1.70
CA LEU A 320 -12.34 -21.33 -3.12
C LEU A 320 -11.81 -20.16 -3.96
N ALA A 321 -12.32 -18.95 -3.71
CA ALA A 321 -11.88 -17.74 -4.42
C ALA A 321 -10.42 -17.39 -4.13
N PHE A 322 -9.98 -17.61 -2.90
CA PHE A 322 -8.61 -17.27 -2.49
C PHE A 322 -7.57 -18.28 -2.97
N LEU A 323 -7.88 -19.59 -2.88
CA LEU A 323 -6.92 -20.66 -3.14
C LEU A 323 -6.94 -21.16 -4.59
N GLU A 324 -8.01 -20.87 -5.32
CA GLU A 324 -8.21 -21.31 -6.72
C GLU A 324 -7.76 -22.77 -6.97
N PRO A 325 -8.27 -23.75 -6.20
CA PRO A 325 -7.79 -25.14 -6.31
C PRO A 325 -8.13 -25.75 -7.65
N GLU A 326 -7.14 -26.34 -8.33
CA GLU A 326 -7.30 -26.94 -9.65
C GLU A 326 -7.90 -28.35 -9.59
N GLU A 327 -7.56 -29.13 -8.55
CA GLU A 327 -8.00 -30.54 -8.42
C GLU A 327 -9.19 -30.69 -7.46
N GLU A 328 -10.13 -31.59 -7.76
CA GLU A 328 -11.34 -31.80 -6.95
C GLU A 328 -11.05 -32.26 -5.51
N GLU A 329 -9.96 -33.04 -5.30
CA GLU A 329 -9.57 -33.48 -3.96
C GLU A 329 -9.12 -32.31 -3.06
N ASP A 330 -8.57 -31.25 -3.67
CA ASP A 330 -8.13 -30.02 -2.99
C ASP A 330 -9.29 -29.08 -2.66
N LYS A 331 -10.48 -29.31 -3.23
CA LYS A 331 -11.69 -28.50 -2.99
C LYS A 331 -12.46 -28.87 -1.73
N THR A 332 -12.02 -29.89 -0.98
CA THR A 332 -12.66 -30.17 0.31
C THR A 332 -12.36 -29.07 1.30
N LEU A 333 -13.36 -28.64 2.08
CA LEU A 333 -13.21 -27.57 3.08
C LEU A 333 -11.99 -27.80 3.98
N LYS A 334 -11.79 -29.02 4.44
CA LYS A 334 -10.64 -29.38 5.28
C LYS A 334 -9.28 -29.25 4.57
N ALA A 335 -9.21 -29.59 3.29
CA ALA A 335 -7.98 -29.43 2.50
C ALA A 335 -7.68 -27.96 2.26
N MET A 336 -8.69 -27.17 1.92
CA MET A 336 -8.58 -25.72 1.73
C MET A 336 -8.19 -25.00 3.03
N GLU A 337 -8.82 -25.30 4.16
CA GLU A 337 -8.44 -24.74 5.48
C GLU A 337 -6.97 -25.05 5.82
N LYS A 338 -6.56 -26.28 5.60
CA LYS A 338 -5.17 -26.68 5.85
C LYS A 338 -4.20 -25.90 4.97
N ARG A 339 -4.48 -25.80 3.67
CA ARG A 339 -3.66 -25.09 2.70
C ARG A 339 -3.60 -23.60 3.04
N TYR A 340 -4.74 -22.97 3.33
CA TYR A 340 -4.79 -21.56 3.72
C TYR A 340 -3.93 -21.25 4.97
N LEU A 341 -4.02 -22.11 6.00
CA LEU A 341 -3.21 -21.96 7.21
C LEU A 341 -1.71 -22.16 6.97
N GLU A 342 -1.35 -23.01 6.01
CA GLU A 342 0.05 -23.23 5.61
C GLU A 342 0.61 -22.05 4.81
N GLU A 343 -0.20 -21.46 3.91
CA GLU A 343 0.22 -20.37 3.04
C GLU A 343 0.14 -19.00 3.72
N GLN A 344 -0.95 -18.71 4.43
CA GLN A 344 -1.22 -17.36 4.96
C GLN A 344 -0.83 -17.17 6.42
N SER A 345 -0.53 -18.23 7.15
CA SER A 345 -0.18 -18.16 8.58
C SER A 345 -1.20 -17.42 9.46
N CYS A 346 -2.44 -17.28 8.98
CA CYS A 346 -3.53 -16.65 9.72
C CYS A 346 -4.78 -17.55 9.73
N TYR A 347 -5.74 -17.19 10.58
CA TYR A 347 -6.97 -17.98 10.76
C TYR A 347 -8.01 -17.56 9.72
N PRO A 348 -8.41 -18.46 8.81
CA PRO A 348 -9.20 -18.06 7.64
C PRO A 348 -10.59 -17.52 7.97
N ARG A 349 -11.28 -18.02 9.01
CA ARG A 349 -12.59 -17.50 9.42
C ARG A 349 -12.49 -16.10 10.03
N ASP A 350 -11.42 -15.83 10.77
CA ASP A 350 -11.18 -14.51 11.32
C ASP A 350 -10.77 -13.53 10.21
N CYS A 351 -9.99 -13.98 9.23
CA CYS A 351 -9.62 -13.16 8.08
C CYS A 351 -10.83 -12.73 7.27
N LEU A 352 -11.80 -13.64 7.03
CA LEU A 352 -13.04 -13.31 6.33
C LEU A 352 -13.85 -12.21 7.01
N LEU A 353 -13.78 -12.08 8.36
CA LEU A 353 -14.53 -11.05 9.08
C LEU A 353 -14.11 -9.60 8.77
N TYR A 354 -12.93 -9.39 8.21
CA TYR A 354 -12.40 -8.05 7.86
C TYR A 354 -11.96 -7.91 6.41
N THR A 355 -12.37 -8.83 5.56
CA THR A 355 -12.23 -8.65 4.11
C THR A 355 -13.45 -7.92 3.54
N SER A 356 -13.28 -7.23 2.42
CA SER A 356 -14.33 -6.46 1.76
C SER A 356 -15.57 -7.27 1.39
N ASP A 357 -15.43 -8.60 1.27
CA ASP A 357 -16.52 -9.50 0.87
C ASP A 357 -17.46 -9.88 2.03
N ALA A 358 -17.12 -9.52 3.27
CA ALA A 358 -17.95 -9.75 4.46
C ALA A 358 -18.81 -8.52 4.85
N ALA A 359 -18.65 -7.39 4.18
CA ALA A 359 -19.38 -6.14 4.38
C ALA A 359 -20.40 -5.95 3.25
#